data_a4b0a1cff8da3781ed7b9cd17ab4994c
#
_entry.id   a4b0a1cff8da3781ed7b9cd17ab4994c
#
_cell.length_a   1.000
_cell.length_b   1.000
_cell.length_c   1.000
_cell.angle_alpha   90.00
_cell.angle_beta   90.00
_cell.angle_gamma   90.00
#
_symmetry.space_group_name_H-M   'P 1'
#
loop_
_entity.id
_entity.type
_entity.pdbx_description
1 polymer ?
#
loop_
_entity_poly.entity_id
_entity_poly.type
_entity_poly.pdbx_seq_one_letter_code
_entity_poly.pdbx_strand_id
1 'polypeptide(L)'
;MLVDTTCTLCPAEEWRIIEKRDVVALEQTMIWLKIHDIPEFSKFTQIEHVTKGWSEDKKYCVATADGTKYLLRISPASRFEARESLFAIMEKVAALKVPMCMPVGFGVCSGDGSFAGEVFSLQSWIDGEDLEMVLPLLSEDEQYELGRKSGEILKTIHSIPAPKTDAGTVGIEDWETRFNRKTDNKKRKYLECGLRFKGDEHVLRYLEENRNLLKNRPQCFQHGDYHVGNMMIEKGSDHLTDALKIIDFDRYDFGDPWEEFNRIVWSATASPHFATGQLRGYFGGEPPTEFWRLLAFYIAGNTLSSIYWAIPFGKSDIDIMMKQSQDVLKWYDNMKNPVPAWYLADMESRERQV
;
A
#
# COMPACT_ATOMS: atom_id res chain seq x y z
N MET A 1 -0.73 -38.79 -54.34
CA MET A 1 -1.97 -39.15 -53.69
C MET A 1 -2.03 -38.33 -52.37
N LEU A 2 -2.55 -37.12 -52.47
CA LEU A 2 -2.72 -36.21 -51.35
C LEU A 2 -4.08 -36.56 -50.70
N VAL A 3 -4.05 -36.94 -49.43
CA VAL A 3 -5.30 -37.14 -48.67
C VAL A 3 -5.59 -35.82 -47.96
N ASP A 4 -6.58 -35.13 -48.50
CA ASP A 4 -7.21 -33.92 -47.90
C ASP A 4 -8.16 -34.38 -46.78
N THR A 5 -7.88 -34.02 -45.53
CA THR A 5 -8.78 -34.20 -44.42
C THR A 5 -9.01 -32.85 -43.73
N THR A 6 -9.81 -32.03 -44.42
CA THR A 6 -10.49 -30.87 -43.76
C THR A 6 -11.66 -31.38 -42.95
N CYS A 7 -11.50 -31.47 -41.65
CA CYS A 7 -12.62 -31.65 -40.70
C CYS A 7 -13.27 -30.29 -40.45
N THR A 8 -14.42 -30.07 -41.07
CA THR A 8 -15.24 -28.86 -41.05
C THR A 8 -16.37 -28.97 -40.01
N LEU A 9 -16.08 -29.13 -38.69
CA LEU A 9 -17.14 -29.17 -37.68
C LEU A 9 -16.68 -28.74 -36.27
N CYS A 10 -15.97 -27.57 -36.14
CA CYS A 10 -15.93 -26.85 -34.87
C CYS A 10 -15.65 -25.36 -35.09
N PRO A 11 -16.39 -24.45 -34.47
CA PRO A 11 -16.13 -23.03 -34.58
C PRO A 11 -14.80 -22.67 -33.89
N ALA A 12 -14.00 -21.83 -34.54
CA ALA A 12 -12.67 -21.41 -34.07
C ALA A 12 -12.65 -20.78 -32.67
N GLU A 13 -13.79 -20.37 -32.14
CA GLU A 13 -13.95 -19.83 -30.79
C GLU A 13 -13.93 -20.90 -29.68
N GLU A 14 -14.45 -22.12 -29.93
CA GLU A 14 -14.40 -23.23 -28.97
C GLU A 14 -12.96 -23.73 -28.76
N TRP A 15 -12.15 -23.77 -29.79
CA TRP A 15 -10.74 -24.16 -29.70
C TRP A 15 -9.92 -23.15 -28.86
N ARG A 16 -10.20 -21.86 -28.96
CA ARG A 16 -9.55 -20.84 -28.14
C ARG A 16 -9.92 -20.93 -26.65
N ILE A 17 -11.12 -21.37 -26.33
CA ILE A 17 -11.60 -21.53 -24.95
C ILE A 17 -10.98 -22.81 -24.34
N ILE A 18 -10.88 -23.90 -25.09
CA ILE A 18 -10.26 -25.16 -24.66
C ILE A 18 -8.75 -24.92 -24.42
N GLU A 19 -8.02 -24.32 -25.36
CA GLU A 19 -6.61 -23.98 -25.19
C GLU A 19 -6.33 -23.09 -23.99
N LYS A 20 -7.17 -22.07 -23.72
CA LYS A 20 -6.98 -21.23 -22.53
C LYS A 20 -7.23 -21.97 -21.21
N ARG A 21 -8.25 -22.82 -21.14
CA ARG A 21 -8.54 -23.63 -19.96
C ARG A 21 -7.45 -24.67 -19.69
N ASP A 22 -6.96 -25.32 -20.74
CA ASP A 22 -5.88 -26.30 -20.63
C ASP A 22 -4.54 -25.66 -20.29
N VAL A 23 -4.24 -24.48 -20.80
CA VAL A 23 -3.03 -23.72 -20.44
C VAL A 23 -3.08 -23.28 -18.95
N VAL A 24 -4.20 -22.76 -18.48
CA VAL A 24 -4.37 -22.36 -17.07
C VAL A 24 -4.29 -23.60 -16.15
N ALA A 25 -4.90 -24.72 -16.52
CA ALA A 25 -4.82 -25.97 -15.76
C ALA A 25 -3.39 -26.55 -15.74
N LEU A 26 -2.68 -26.49 -16.88
CA LEU A 26 -1.28 -26.91 -16.96
C LEU A 26 -0.36 -25.98 -16.16
N GLU A 27 -0.57 -24.67 -16.20
CA GLU A 27 0.17 -23.71 -15.40
C GLU A 27 -0.07 -23.95 -13.89
N GLN A 28 -1.31 -24.17 -13.46
CA GLN A 28 -1.62 -24.52 -12.07
C GLN A 28 -0.98 -25.83 -11.64
N THR A 29 -1.03 -26.86 -12.48
CA THR A 29 -0.40 -28.15 -12.20
C THR A 29 1.14 -28.03 -12.13
N MET A 30 1.75 -27.24 -13.01
CA MET A 30 3.20 -26.97 -12.97
C MET A 30 3.60 -26.14 -11.76
N ILE A 31 2.77 -25.19 -11.32
CA ILE A 31 3.00 -24.42 -10.08
C ILE A 31 2.89 -25.34 -8.88
N TRP A 32 1.88 -26.21 -8.85
CA TRP A 32 1.70 -27.23 -7.82
C TRP A 32 2.94 -28.10 -7.66
N LEU A 33 3.44 -28.68 -8.75
CA LEU A 33 4.64 -29.52 -8.74
C LEU A 33 5.87 -28.75 -8.24
N LYS A 34 6.04 -27.50 -8.66
CA LYS A 34 7.18 -26.64 -8.26
C LYS A 34 7.19 -26.28 -6.77
N ILE A 35 6.03 -26.17 -6.13
CA ILE A 35 5.91 -25.77 -4.73
C ILE A 35 5.89 -27.01 -3.82
N HIS A 36 5.37 -28.16 -4.29
CA HIS A 36 5.30 -29.39 -3.52
C HIS A 36 6.65 -30.05 -3.29
N ASP A 37 7.62 -29.78 -4.18
CA ASP A 37 9.00 -30.28 -4.04
C ASP A 37 9.83 -29.48 -3.01
N ILE A 38 9.25 -28.41 -2.41
CA ILE A 38 9.90 -27.64 -1.37
C ILE A 38 9.42 -28.18 -0.01
N PRO A 39 10.31 -28.78 0.82
CA PRO A 39 9.93 -29.43 2.07
C PRO A 39 9.12 -28.54 3.02
N GLU A 40 9.41 -27.24 3.07
CA GLU A 40 8.72 -26.24 3.89
C GLU A 40 7.24 -26.09 3.51
N PHE A 41 6.88 -26.44 2.28
CA PHE A 41 5.53 -26.28 1.73
C PHE A 41 4.76 -27.60 1.58
N SER A 42 5.34 -28.72 2.00
CA SER A 42 4.73 -30.07 1.90
C SER A 42 3.39 -30.18 2.63
N LYS A 43 3.12 -29.29 3.60
CA LYS A 43 1.85 -29.24 4.36
C LYS A 43 0.69 -28.62 3.58
N PHE A 44 0.94 -27.92 2.47
CA PHE A 44 -0.10 -27.24 1.70
C PHE A 44 -0.78 -28.21 0.74
N THR A 45 -2.11 -28.21 0.76
CA THR A 45 -2.97 -29.08 -0.05
C THR A 45 -3.62 -28.33 -1.22
N GLN A 46 -3.60 -26.99 -1.17
CA GLN A 46 -4.14 -26.13 -2.22
C GLN A 46 -3.19 -24.95 -2.46
N ILE A 47 -3.07 -24.53 -3.72
CA ILE A 47 -2.24 -23.41 -4.14
C ILE A 47 -2.92 -22.68 -5.29
N GLU A 48 -3.13 -21.38 -5.12
CA GLU A 48 -3.72 -20.50 -6.13
C GLU A 48 -2.82 -19.29 -6.35
N HIS A 49 -2.57 -18.94 -7.61
CA HIS A 49 -1.76 -17.78 -7.95
C HIS A 49 -2.51 -16.47 -7.65
N VAL A 50 -1.86 -15.55 -6.95
CA VAL A 50 -2.40 -14.19 -6.67
C VAL A 50 -1.77 -13.22 -7.65
N THR A 51 -2.55 -12.75 -8.60
CA THR A 51 -2.10 -11.83 -9.66
C THR A 51 -2.21 -10.36 -9.28
N LYS A 52 -2.89 -10.04 -8.17
CA LYS A 52 -3.13 -8.67 -7.72
C LYS A 52 -1.85 -8.01 -7.18
N GLY A 53 -1.67 -6.72 -7.50
CA GLY A 53 -0.61 -5.84 -6.99
C GLY A 53 0.60 -5.74 -7.91
N TRP A 54 1.45 -4.74 -7.64
CA TRP A 54 2.57 -4.29 -8.49
C TRP A 54 3.93 -4.88 -8.10
N SER A 55 3.96 -5.83 -7.15
CA SER A 55 5.21 -6.47 -6.69
C SER A 55 5.74 -7.45 -7.73
N GLU A 56 7.05 -7.51 -7.90
CA GLU A 56 7.75 -8.54 -8.70
C GLU A 56 7.75 -9.92 -8.02
N ASP A 57 7.33 -10.01 -6.75
CA ASP A 57 7.25 -11.28 -6.04
C ASP A 57 6.16 -12.17 -6.64
N LYS A 58 6.46 -13.46 -6.68
CA LYS A 58 5.43 -14.47 -6.96
C LYS A 58 4.60 -14.67 -5.71
N LYS A 59 3.28 -14.50 -5.83
CA LYS A 59 2.35 -14.55 -4.71
C LYS A 59 1.35 -15.68 -4.90
N TYR A 60 1.11 -16.44 -3.83
CA TYR A 60 0.17 -17.57 -3.84
C TYR A 60 -0.70 -17.55 -2.59
N CYS A 61 -1.99 -17.81 -2.75
CA CYS A 61 -2.86 -18.25 -1.66
C CYS A 61 -2.63 -19.75 -1.50
N VAL A 62 -2.17 -20.18 -0.34
CA VAL A 62 -1.93 -21.57 -0.03
C VAL A 62 -2.81 -22.01 1.15
N ALA A 63 -3.30 -23.25 1.15
CA ALA A 63 -4.12 -23.79 2.24
C ALA A 63 -3.59 -25.12 2.73
N THR A 64 -3.68 -25.35 4.03
CA THR A 64 -3.42 -26.63 4.69
C THR A 64 -4.66 -27.54 4.67
N ALA A 65 -4.51 -28.81 5.03
CA ALA A 65 -5.59 -29.79 5.00
C ALA A 65 -6.80 -29.45 5.91
N ASP A 66 -6.58 -28.65 6.95
CA ASP A 66 -7.63 -28.14 7.86
C ASP A 66 -8.33 -26.88 7.32
N GLY A 67 -7.95 -26.43 6.13
CA GLY A 67 -8.54 -25.23 5.48
C GLY A 67 -7.91 -23.90 5.89
N THR A 68 -6.89 -23.89 6.76
CA THR A 68 -6.18 -22.65 7.13
C THR A 68 -5.43 -22.11 5.92
N LYS A 69 -5.66 -20.86 5.58
CA LYS A 69 -5.06 -20.17 4.41
C LYS A 69 -3.93 -19.25 4.79
N TYR A 70 -2.97 -19.11 3.87
CA TYR A 70 -1.83 -18.22 4.00
C TYR A 70 -1.52 -17.52 2.66
N LEU A 71 -0.92 -16.33 2.74
CA LEU A 71 -0.25 -15.69 1.62
C LEU A 71 1.21 -16.12 1.63
N LEU A 72 1.61 -16.89 0.62
CA LEU A 72 3.00 -17.24 0.35
C LEU A 72 3.56 -16.26 -0.69
N ARG A 73 4.66 -15.59 -0.35
CA ARG A 73 5.43 -14.73 -1.28
C ARG A 73 6.79 -15.35 -1.50
N ILE A 74 7.22 -15.42 -2.77
CA ILE A 74 8.54 -15.92 -3.16
C ILE A 74 9.25 -14.79 -3.91
N SER A 75 10.42 -14.41 -3.40
CA SER A 75 11.26 -13.32 -3.90
C SER A 75 12.62 -13.87 -4.35
N PRO A 76 13.32 -13.22 -5.30
CA PRO A 76 14.69 -13.58 -5.66
C PRO A 76 15.64 -13.59 -4.45
N ALA A 77 16.63 -14.50 -4.46
CA ALA A 77 17.65 -14.62 -3.40
C ALA A 77 18.38 -13.29 -3.10
N SER A 78 18.57 -12.44 -4.10
CA SER A 78 19.17 -11.11 -3.96
C SER A 78 18.39 -10.15 -3.04
N ARG A 79 17.14 -10.47 -2.69
CA ARG A 79 16.29 -9.69 -1.81
C ARG A 79 16.26 -10.22 -0.37
N PHE A 80 17.10 -11.20 -0.01
CA PHE A 80 17.06 -11.84 1.30
C PHE A 80 17.10 -10.83 2.45
N GLU A 81 18.11 -9.98 2.53
CA GLU A 81 18.28 -9.00 3.62
C GLU A 81 17.10 -8.03 3.74
N ALA A 82 16.58 -7.57 2.59
CA ALA A 82 15.42 -6.67 2.58
C ALA A 82 14.14 -7.38 3.07
N ARG A 83 13.95 -8.67 2.68
CA ARG A 83 12.80 -9.47 3.09
C ARG A 83 12.87 -9.91 4.56
N GLU A 84 14.07 -10.26 5.05
CA GLU A 84 14.33 -10.55 6.45
C GLU A 84 14.02 -9.33 7.33
N SER A 85 14.53 -8.17 6.94
CA SER A 85 14.26 -6.91 7.64
C SER A 85 12.76 -6.57 7.66
N LEU A 86 12.05 -6.76 6.54
CA LEU A 86 10.61 -6.58 6.47
C LEU A 86 9.88 -7.55 7.41
N PHE A 87 10.24 -8.83 7.39
CA PHE A 87 9.62 -9.84 8.24
C PHE A 87 9.82 -9.51 9.72
N ALA A 88 11.03 -9.17 10.13
CA ALA A 88 11.34 -8.78 11.50
C ALA A 88 10.57 -7.52 11.96
N ILE A 89 10.34 -6.55 11.07
CA ILE A 89 9.54 -5.37 11.43
C ILE A 89 8.05 -5.69 11.51
N MET A 90 7.54 -6.57 10.64
CA MET A 90 6.15 -7.05 10.72
C MET A 90 5.88 -7.78 12.04
N GLU A 91 6.83 -8.57 12.56
CA GLU A 91 6.73 -9.20 13.89
C GLU A 91 6.62 -8.14 15.00
N LYS A 92 7.39 -7.04 14.92
CA LYS A 92 7.29 -5.93 15.88
C LYS A 92 5.93 -5.23 15.82
N VAL A 93 5.39 -4.99 14.61
CA VAL A 93 4.04 -4.40 14.42
C VAL A 93 2.97 -5.35 14.96
N ALA A 94 3.08 -6.65 14.66
CA ALA A 94 2.15 -7.68 15.15
C ALA A 94 2.16 -7.78 16.69
N ALA A 95 3.32 -7.62 17.33
CA ALA A 95 3.43 -7.61 18.79
C ALA A 95 2.66 -6.45 19.46
N LEU A 96 2.41 -5.36 18.73
CA LEU A 96 1.53 -4.26 19.15
C LEU A 96 0.03 -4.55 18.98
N LYS A 97 -0.32 -5.76 18.53
CA LYS A 97 -1.69 -6.20 18.25
C LYS A 97 -2.38 -5.36 17.17
N VAL A 98 -1.61 -4.84 16.23
CA VAL A 98 -2.15 -4.19 15.03
C VAL A 98 -2.92 -5.23 14.22
N PRO A 99 -4.18 -4.96 13.82
CA PRO A 99 -4.96 -5.86 12.97
C PRO A 99 -4.38 -5.86 11.55
N MET A 100 -3.61 -6.90 11.21
CA MET A 100 -2.86 -6.99 9.95
C MET A 100 -2.74 -8.44 9.47
N CYS A 101 -2.23 -8.64 8.24
CA CYS A 101 -1.74 -9.94 7.82
C CYS A 101 -0.53 -10.33 8.71
N MET A 102 -0.71 -11.37 9.54
CA MET A 102 0.29 -11.77 10.54
C MET A 102 1.48 -12.47 9.89
N PRO A 103 2.74 -12.12 10.22
CA PRO A 103 3.90 -12.87 9.80
C PRO A 103 3.86 -14.27 10.45
N VAL A 104 4.06 -15.33 9.64
CA VAL A 104 3.94 -16.73 10.08
C VAL A 104 5.25 -17.50 9.88
N GLY A 105 5.98 -17.21 8.80
CA GLY A 105 7.23 -17.89 8.52
C GLY A 105 8.07 -17.14 7.49
N PHE A 106 9.38 -17.30 7.60
CA PHE A 106 10.37 -16.71 6.70
C PHE A 106 11.54 -17.68 6.52
N GLY A 107 12.15 -17.71 5.34
CA GLY A 107 13.31 -18.54 5.09
C GLY A 107 13.74 -18.57 3.62
N VAL A 108 14.63 -19.51 3.34
CA VAL A 108 15.10 -19.80 1.98
C VAL A 108 14.49 -21.13 1.56
N CYS A 109 13.98 -21.20 0.33
CA CYS A 109 13.43 -22.41 -0.24
C CYS A 109 14.54 -23.46 -0.38
N SER A 110 14.40 -24.61 0.29
CA SER A 110 15.32 -25.73 0.20
C SER A 110 15.03 -26.62 -1.01
N GLY A 111 15.86 -27.63 -1.24
CA GLY A 111 15.71 -28.56 -2.37
C GLY A 111 16.42 -28.08 -3.65
N ASP A 112 16.11 -28.75 -4.76
CA ASP A 112 16.70 -28.54 -6.10
C ASP A 112 15.67 -28.12 -7.16
N GLY A 113 14.44 -27.79 -6.72
CA GLY A 113 13.34 -27.35 -7.56
C GLY A 113 13.47 -25.92 -8.10
N SER A 114 12.46 -25.46 -8.82
CA SER A 114 12.44 -24.17 -9.53
C SER A 114 12.58 -22.92 -8.62
N PHE A 115 12.38 -23.07 -7.32
CA PHE A 115 12.51 -22.00 -6.33
C PHE A 115 13.70 -22.22 -5.39
N ALA A 116 14.56 -23.22 -5.65
CA ALA A 116 15.73 -23.49 -4.82
C ALA A 116 16.59 -22.24 -4.65
N GLY A 117 16.87 -21.87 -3.38
CA GLY A 117 17.63 -20.68 -3.04
C GLY A 117 16.85 -19.36 -3.09
N GLU A 118 15.60 -19.33 -3.59
CA GLU A 118 14.74 -18.14 -3.48
C GLU A 118 14.26 -17.95 -2.03
N VAL A 119 13.87 -16.73 -1.69
CA VAL A 119 13.41 -16.36 -0.35
C VAL A 119 11.91 -16.45 -0.27
N PHE A 120 11.38 -17.09 0.76
CA PHE A 120 9.94 -17.08 1.02
C PHE A 120 9.55 -16.30 2.27
N SER A 121 8.38 -15.69 2.24
CA SER A 121 7.67 -15.22 3.43
C SER A 121 6.24 -15.74 3.41
N LEU A 122 5.77 -16.21 4.58
CA LEU A 122 4.42 -16.70 4.80
C LEU A 122 3.69 -15.77 5.76
N GLN A 123 2.50 -15.34 5.37
CA GLN A 123 1.65 -14.46 6.17
C GLN A 123 0.26 -15.08 6.30
N SER A 124 -0.49 -14.75 7.34
CA SER A 124 -1.89 -15.16 7.42
C SER A 124 -2.68 -14.59 6.25
N TRP A 125 -3.61 -15.37 5.72
CA TRP A 125 -4.57 -14.90 4.72
C TRP A 125 -5.70 -14.14 5.40
N ILE A 126 -6.09 -13.00 4.85
CA ILE A 126 -7.28 -12.26 5.25
C ILE A 126 -8.40 -12.65 4.30
N ASP A 127 -9.41 -13.36 4.79
CA ASP A 127 -10.60 -13.68 4.01
C ASP A 127 -11.58 -12.49 4.06
N GLY A 128 -11.46 -11.61 3.09
CA GLY A 128 -12.16 -10.33 3.12
C GLY A 128 -12.22 -9.67 1.75
N GLU A 129 -12.70 -8.44 1.77
CA GLU A 129 -12.81 -7.59 0.60
C GLU A 129 -11.95 -6.34 0.77
N ASP A 130 -11.45 -5.79 -0.36
CA ASP A 130 -10.71 -4.53 -0.33
C ASP A 130 -11.59 -3.41 0.21
N LEU A 131 -11.07 -2.63 1.15
CA LEU A 131 -11.83 -1.51 1.73
C LEU A 131 -12.26 -0.51 0.64
N GLU A 132 -11.45 -0.29 -0.38
CA GLU A 132 -11.78 0.61 -1.49
C GLU A 132 -13.07 0.20 -2.22
N MET A 133 -13.36 -1.10 -2.28
CA MET A 133 -14.59 -1.64 -2.90
C MET A 133 -15.79 -1.61 -1.96
N VAL A 134 -15.56 -1.74 -0.66
CA VAL A 134 -16.62 -1.75 0.38
C VAL A 134 -17.05 -0.33 0.74
N LEU A 135 -16.10 0.60 0.81
CA LEU A 135 -16.30 1.96 1.32
C LEU A 135 -17.46 2.71 0.66
N PRO A 136 -17.66 2.66 -0.68
CA PRO A 136 -18.80 3.34 -1.33
C PRO A 136 -20.19 2.77 -0.97
N LEU A 137 -20.23 1.58 -0.37
CA LEU A 137 -21.47 0.91 0.01
C LEU A 137 -21.92 1.24 1.44
N LEU A 138 -21.05 1.91 2.21
CA LEU A 138 -21.27 2.27 3.60
C LEU A 138 -21.89 3.66 3.75
N SER A 139 -22.59 3.88 4.84
CA SER A 139 -23.03 5.23 5.25
C SER A 139 -21.84 6.16 5.55
N GLU A 140 -22.06 7.46 5.52
CA GLU A 140 -21.04 8.47 5.82
C GLU A 140 -20.45 8.28 7.24
N ASP A 141 -21.29 7.91 8.20
CA ASP A 141 -20.89 7.68 9.60
C ASP A 141 -20.01 6.39 9.70
N GLU A 142 -20.39 5.32 9.02
CA GLU A 142 -19.56 4.09 8.98
C GLU A 142 -18.22 4.33 8.31
N GLN A 143 -18.19 5.10 7.22
CA GLN A 143 -16.94 5.51 6.56
C GLN A 143 -16.06 6.31 7.51
N TYR A 144 -16.64 7.25 8.25
CA TYR A 144 -15.93 8.07 9.23
C TYR A 144 -15.37 7.21 10.38
N GLU A 145 -16.16 6.30 10.96
CA GLU A 145 -15.71 5.42 12.05
C GLU A 145 -14.61 4.44 11.62
N LEU A 146 -14.70 3.89 10.41
CA LEU A 146 -13.58 3.11 9.84
C LEU A 146 -12.32 3.96 9.66
N GLY A 147 -12.48 5.19 9.20
CA GLY A 147 -11.39 6.14 9.10
C GLY A 147 -10.76 6.40 10.48
N ARG A 148 -11.58 6.67 11.49
CA ARG A 148 -11.14 6.91 12.87
C ARG A 148 -10.34 5.71 13.40
N LYS A 149 -10.85 4.50 13.21
CA LYS A 149 -10.14 3.27 13.56
C LYS A 149 -8.81 3.12 12.83
N SER A 150 -8.79 3.40 11.53
CA SER A 150 -7.55 3.41 10.73
C SER A 150 -6.52 4.39 11.29
N GLY A 151 -6.93 5.60 11.67
CA GLY A 151 -6.05 6.59 12.31
C GLY A 151 -5.45 6.11 13.64
N GLU A 152 -6.25 5.49 14.50
CA GLU A 152 -5.79 4.89 15.77
C GLU A 152 -4.77 3.77 15.54
N ILE A 153 -5.01 2.93 14.53
CA ILE A 153 -4.08 1.88 14.12
C ILE A 153 -2.75 2.49 13.66
N LEU A 154 -2.78 3.51 12.80
CA LEU A 154 -1.58 4.18 12.33
C LEU A 154 -0.79 4.82 13.48
N LYS A 155 -1.47 5.44 14.43
CA LYS A 155 -0.82 5.97 15.65
C LYS A 155 -0.10 4.88 16.43
N THR A 156 -0.69 3.69 16.52
CA THR A 156 -0.08 2.53 17.16
C THR A 156 1.17 2.06 16.39
N ILE A 157 1.10 1.99 15.06
CA ILE A 157 2.24 1.66 14.20
C ILE A 157 3.38 2.67 14.41
N HIS A 158 3.09 3.96 14.45
CA HIS A 158 4.07 5.03 14.68
C HIS A 158 4.66 5.05 16.10
N SER A 159 4.18 4.23 17.03
CA SER A 159 4.81 4.09 18.36
C SER A 159 6.13 3.34 18.30
N ILE A 160 6.46 2.66 17.20
CA ILE A 160 7.76 2.01 16.99
C ILE A 160 8.79 3.10 16.68
N PRO A 161 9.80 3.32 17.56
CA PRO A 161 10.78 4.38 17.34
C PRO A 161 11.74 4.04 16.19
N ALA A 162 12.33 5.08 15.61
CA ALA A 162 13.43 4.92 14.67
C ALA A 162 14.63 4.21 15.37
N PRO A 163 15.43 3.42 14.60
CA PRO A 163 16.61 2.76 15.14
C PRO A 163 17.56 3.77 15.81
N LYS A 164 18.17 3.37 16.92
CA LYS A 164 19.19 4.15 17.62
C LYS A 164 20.56 3.50 17.47
N THR A 165 21.60 4.32 17.47
CA THR A 165 22.98 3.84 17.60
C THR A 165 23.25 3.35 19.03
N ASP A 166 24.35 2.64 19.23
CA ASP A 166 24.81 2.22 20.58
C ASP A 166 25.02 3.41 21.53
N ALA A 167 25.32 4.60 21.00
CA ALA A 167 25.41 5.86 21.73
C ALA A 167 24.04 6.47 22.10
N GLY A 168 22.92 5.83 21.72
CA GLY A 168 21.57 6.30 22.01
C GLY A 168 21.06 7.43 21.12
N THR A 169 21.83 7.87 20.12
CA THR A 169 21.38 8.81 19.09
C THR A 169 20.58 8.09 18.01
N VAL A 170 19.75 8.84 17.25
CA VAL A 170 19.01 8.27 16.11
C VAL A 170 20.01 7.71 15.09
N GLY A 171 19.89 6.42 14.75
CA GLY A 171 20.80 5.68 13.87
C GLY A 171 20.55 5.91 12.38
N ILE A 172 19.73 6.90 12.02
CA ILE A 172 19.41 7.28 10.64
C ILE A 172 19.68 8.77 10.45
N GLU A 173 19.89 9.18 9.19
CA GLU A 173 20.06 10.59 8.81
C GLU A 173 18.89 11.44 9.33
N ASP A 174 19.16 12.68 9.76
CA ASP A 174 18.10 13.59 10.20
C ASP A 174 17.10 13.87 9.08
N TRP A 175 15.84 14.09 9.49
CA TRP A 175 14.74 14.19 8.54
C TRP A 175 14.85 15.39 7.60
N GLU A 176 15.29 16.55 8.11
CA GLU A 176 15.42 17.76 7.30
C GLU A 176 16.40 17.53 6.13
N THR A 177 17.59 17.03 6.42
CA THR A 177 18.63 16.73 5.42
C THR A 177 18.13 15.69 4.41
N ARG A 178 17.62 14.57 4.93
CA ARG A 178 17.13 13.46 4.10
C ARG A 178 15.97 13.88 3.20
N PHE A 179 14.97 14.57 3.75
CA PHE A 179 13.78 14.92 2.99
C PHE A 179 13.99 16.07 2.02
N ASN A 180 14.87 17.04 2.32
CA ASN A 180 15.29 18.05 1.37
C ASN A 180 15.95 17.42 0.14
N ARG A 181 16.89 16.49 0.34
CA ARG A 181 17.49 15.73 -0.76
C ARG A 181 16.45 14.94 -1.57
N LYS A 182 15.49 14.31 -0.90
CA LYS A 182 14.37 13.59 -1.52
C LYS A 182 13.50 14.53 -2.36
N THR A 183 13.21 15.72 -1.84
CA THR A 183 12.44 16.79 -2.53
C THR A 183 13.17 17.31 -3.77
N ASP A 184 14.46 17.62 -3.67
CA ASP A 184 15.27 18.08 -4.81
C ASP A 184 15.33 17.02 -5.92
N ASN A 185 15.47 15.74 -5.56
CA ASN A 185 15.47 14.65 -6.52
C ASN A 185 14.08 14.47 -7.19
N LYS A 186 12.98 14.57 -6.42
CA LYS A 186 11.61 14.54 -6.97
C LYS A 186 11.39 15.69 -7.96
N LYS A 187 11.75 16.91 -7.57
CA LYS A 187 11.64 18.10 -8.42
C LYS A 187 12.47 17.95 -9.71
N ARG A 188 13.74 17.54 -9.59
CA ARG A 188 14.61 17.31 -10.75
C ARG A 188 14.01 16.29 -11.72
N LYS A 189 13.63 15.10 -11.23
CA LYS A 189 13.01 14.04 -12.05
C LYS A 189 11.72 14.50 -12.72
N TYR A 190 10.87 15.25 -12.00
CA TYR A 190 9.65 15.83 -12.56
C TYR A 190 9.94 16.80 -13.70
N LEU A 191 10.93 17.69 -13.54
CA LEU A 191 11.29 18.66 -14.58
C LEU A 191 11.92 17.99 -15.82
N GLU A 192 12.62 16.87 -15.61
CA GLU A 192 13.30 16.10 -16.67
C GLU A 192 12.38 15.11 -17.40
N CYS A 193 11.23 14.70 -16.82
CA CYS A 193 10.39 13.64 -17.40
C CYS A 193 9.59 14.04 -18.66
N GLY A 194 9.57 15.31 -19.01
CA GLY A 194 8.87 15.83 -20.20
C GLY A 194 7.34 15.98 -20.04
N LEU A 195 6.79 15.63 -18.89
CA LEU A 195 5.36 15.77 -18.58
C LEU A 195 5.15 16.87 -17.54
N ARG A 196 4.14 17.72 -17.76
CA ARG A 196 3.78 18.81 -16.85
C ARG A 196 2.26 18.86 -16.69
N PHE A 197 1.79 19.06 -15.47
CA PHE A 197 0.37 19.35 -15.23
C PHE A 197 0.13 20.86 -15.12
N LYS A 198 -1.06 21.29 -15.48
CA LYS A 198 -1.42 22.71 -15.43
C LYS A 198 -1.43 23.20 -13.98
N GLY A 199 -0.76 24.31 -13.68
CA GLY A 199 -0.70 24.90 -12.33
C GLY A 199 0.42 24.31 -11.44
N ASP A 200 1.35 23.53 -11.98
CA ASP A 200 2.45 22.94 -11.24
C ASP A 200 3.41 23.98 -10.63
N GLU A 201 3.42 25.22 -11.17
CA GLU A 201 4.18 26.34 -10.61
C GLU A 201 3.75 26.67 -9.16
N HIS A 202 2.48 26.43 -8.80
CA HIS A 202 2.00 26.62 -7.43
C HIS A 202 2.60 25.56 -6.49
N VAL A 203 2.66 24.32 -6.93
CA VAL A 203 3.25 23.19 -6.18
C VAL A 203 4.76 23.40 -6.00
N LEU A 204 5.45 23.72 -7.08
CA LEU A 204 6.89 23.97 -7.06
C LEU A 204 7.27 25.13 -6.12
N ARG A 205 6.53 26.23 -6.19
CA ARG A 205 6.72 27.40 -5.30
C ARG A 205 6.45 27.02 -3.84
N TYR A 206 5.35 26.33 -3.54
CA TYR A 206 5.01 25.94 -2.19
C TYR A 206 6.11 25.09 -1.54
N LEU A 207 6.71 24.16 -2.29
CA LEU A 207 7.84 23.37 -1.82
C LEU A 207 9.06 24.23 -1.47
N GLU A 208 9.41 25.22 -2.29
CA GLU A 208 10.57 26.07 -2.01
C GLU A 208 10.33 26.98 -0.80
N GLU A 209 9.15 27.55 -0.66
CA GLU A 209 8.81 28.49 0.41
C GLU A 209 8.62 27.84 1.78
N ASN A 210 8.40 26.51 1.82
CA ASN A 210 8.02 25.79 3.06
C ASN A 210 9.02 24.74 3.53
N ARG A 211 10.26 24.69 3.00
CA ARG A 211 11.31 23.73 3.42
C ARG A 211 11.63 23.79 4.91
N ASN A 212 11.49 24.98 5.51
CA ASN A 212 11.71 25.18 6.95
C ASN A 212 10.79 24.37 7.86
N LEU A 213 9.65 23.86 7.34
CA LEU A 213 8.73 22.99 8.07
C LEU A 213 9.32 21.61 8.40
N LEU A 214 10.39 21.23 7.71
CA LEU A 214 11.10 19.96 7.93
C LEU A 214 12.02 19.95 9.16
N LYS A 215 12.24 21.13 9.77
CA LYS A 215 13.16 21.27 10.92
C LYS A 215 12.66 20.53 12.14
N ASN A 216 13.61 19.84 12.80
CA ASN A 216 13.37 19.16 14.08
C ASN A 216 12.21 18.15 14.06
N ARG A 217 11.90 17.57 12.90
CA ARG A 217 10.84 16.56 12.82
C ARG A 217 11.28 15.25 13.47
N PRO A 218 10.42 14.64 14.32
CA PRO A 218 10.70 13.32 14.87
C PRO A 218 10.71 12.26 13.77
N GLN A 219 11.33 11.12 14.06
CA GLN A 219 11.30 9.97 13.15
C GLN A 219 10.83 8.72 13.90
N CYS A 220 9.91 7.99 13.29
CA CYS A 220 9.38 6.72 13.75
C CYS A 220 9.25 5.74 12.58
N PHE A 221 8.86 4.52 12.87
CA PHE A 221 8.48 3.57 11.84
C PHE A 221 7.24 4.06 11.08
N GLN A 222 7.28 3.96 9.76
CA GLN A 222 6.18 4.26 8.84
C GLN A 222 5.81 2.99 8.06
N HIS A 223 4.53 2.81 7.79
CA HIS A 223 4.05 1.78 6.86
C HIS A 223 4.55 2.06 5.42
N GLY A 224 4.68 3.33 5.06
CA GLY A 224 5.23 3.82 3.79
C GLY A 224 4.23 3.86 2.63
N ASP A 225 3.04 3.25 2.79
CA ASP A 225 1.97 3.26 1.78
C ASP A 225 0.57 3.15 2.43
N TYR A 226 0.33 3.90 3.52
CA TYR A 226 -0.87 3.79 4.34
C TYR A 226 -2.05 4.55 3.72
N HIS A 227 -2.88 3.84 2.98
CA HIS A 227 -4.09 4.38 2.35
C HIS A 227 -5.16 3.28 2.16
N VAL A 228 -6.36 3.68 1.78
CA VAL A 228 -7.55 2.82 1.62
C VAL A 228 -7.30 1.57 0.76
N GLY A 229 -6.45 1.66 -0.27
CA GLY A 229 -6.10 0.54 -1.15
C GLY A 229 -5.23 -0.55 -0.51
N ASN A 230 -4.63 -0.27 0.67
CA ASN A 230 -3.85 -1.22 1.46
C ASN A 230 -4.58 -1.61 2.75
N MET A 231 -5.92 -1.63 2.72
CA MET A 231 -6.79 -2.03 3.80
C MET A 231 -7.84 -3.01 3.30
N MET A 232 -8.24 -3.93 4.17
CA MET A 232 -9.26 -4.94 3.89
C MET A 232 -10.31 -4.99 5.00
N ILE A 233 -11.52 -5.40 4.65
CA ILE A 233 -12.59 -5.75 5.59
C ILE A 233 -12.70 -7.26 5.65
N GLU A 234 -12.30 -7.86 6.76
CA GLU A 234 -12.35 -9.29 7.02
C GLU A 234 -13.80 -9.74 7.24
N LYS A 235 -14.18 -10.88 6.66
CA LYS A 235 -15.52 -11.46 6.82
C LYS A 235 -15.69 -12.10 8.19
N GLY A 236 -16.91 -12.06 8.71
CA GLY A 236 -17.28 -12.76 9.95
C GLY A 236 -16.97 -12.00 11.23
N SER A 237 -16.53 -10.74 11.17
CA SER A 237 -16.41 -9.88 12.35
C SER A 237 -17.79 -9.34 12.76
N ASP A 238 -18.05 -9.29 14.08
CA ASP A 238 -19.32 -8.78 14.63
C ASP A 238 -19.48 -7.26 14.45
N HIS A 239 -18.36 -6.55 14.42
CA HIS A 239 -18.31 -5.09 14.25
C HIS A 239 -17.45 -4.70 13.06
N LEU A 240 -17.93 -3.75 12.27
CA LEU A 240 -17.27 -3.30 11.04
C LEU A 240 -15.85 -2.75 11.31
N THR A 241 -15.64 -2.02 12.40
CA THR A 241 -14.34 -1.46 12.77
C THR A 241 -13.32 -2.53 13.20
N ASP A 242 -13.78 -3.66 13.74
CA ASP A 242 -12.92 -4.78 14.12
C ASP A 242 -12.52 -5.64 12.91
N ALA A 243 -13.33 -5.55 11.84
CA ALA A 243 -13.06 -6.17 10.55
C ALA A 243 -11.89 -5.53 9.79
N LEU A 244 -11.50 -4.29 10.12
CA LEU A 244 -10.46 -3.57 9.42
C LEU A 244 -9.09 -4.21 9.62
N LYS A 245 -8.42 -4.55 8.51
CA LYS A 245 -7.07 -5.13 8.49
C LYS A 245 -6.15 -4.33 7.59
N ILE A 246 -4.89 -4.17 8.02
CA ILE A 246 -3.84 -3.48 7.28
C ILE A 246 -2.98 -4.51 6.54
N ILE A 247 -2.64 -4.23 5.30
CA ILE A 247 -1.81 -5.08 4.44
C ILE A 247 -0.71 -4.27 3.76
N ASP A 248 0.27 -4.96 3.21
CA ASP A 248 1.33 -4.44 2.32
C ASP A 248 2.31 -3.45 2.98
N PHE A 249 3.15 -3.97 3.88
CA PHE A 249 4.24 -3.24 4.54
C PHE A 249 5.51 -3.13 3.67
N ASP A 250 5.48 -3.49 2.40
CA ASP A 250 6.67 -3.56 1.53
C ASP A 250 7.41 -2.22 1.34
N ARG A 251 6.74 -1.10 1.58
CA ARG A 251 7.30 0.25 1.44
C ARG A 251 7.70 0.90 2.76
N TYR A 252 7.77 0.12 3.84
CA TYR A 252 8.10 0.65 5.15
C TYR A 252 9.39 1.50 5.14
N ASP A 253 9.42 2.50 5.98
CA ASP A 253 10.56 3.39 6.19
C ASP A 253 10.61 3.87 7.64
N PHE A 254 11.63 4.61 8.00
CA PHE A 254 11.67 5.37 9.24
C PHE A 254 11.72 6.86 8.89
N GLY A 255 10.74 7.62 9.33
CA GLY A 255 10.62 9.02 8.94
C GLY A 255 9.66 9.82 9.82
N ASP A 256 9.36 11.05 9.39
CA ASP A 256 8.39 11.89 10.07
C ASP A 256 7.01 11.22 10.04
N PRO A 257 6.37 10.94 11.21
CA PRO A 257 5.05 10.32 11.27
C PRO A 257 3.99 11.07 10.43
N TRP A 258 4.15 12.37 10.23
CA TRP A 258 3.20 13.14 9.44
C TRP A 258 3.42 13.02 7.93
N GLU A 259 4.60 12.61 7.50
CA GLU A 259 4.87 12.32 6.08
C GLU A 259 4.05 11.13 5.58
N GLU A 260 3.74 10.15 6.41
CA GLU A 260 2.89 9.01 6.07
C GLU A 260 1.55 9.44 5.43
N PHE A 261 0.99 10.56 5.89
CA PHE A 261 -0.26 11.09 5.37
C PHE A 261 -0.17 11.68 3.95
N ASN A 262 1.00 11.68 3.31
CA ASN A 262 1.07 12.06 1.89
C ASN A 262 0.19 11.17 0.99
N ARG A 263 -0.14 9.94 1.44
CA ARG A 263 -1.01 8.99 0.75
C ARG A 263 -2.50 9.21 1.00
N ILE A 264 -2.86 10.10 1.93
CA ILE A 264 -4.28 10.37 2.27
C ILE A 264 -5.09 10.89 1.07
N VAL A 265 -4.42 11.39 0.03
CA VAL A 265 -5.07 11.80 -1.23
C VAL A 265 -5.90 10.68 -1.85
N TRP A 266 -5.46 9.42 -1.75
CA TRP A 266 -6.20 8.25 -2.22
C TRP A 266 -7.43 7.98 -1.35
N SER A 267 -7.26 8.03 -0.04
CA SER A 267 -8.35 7.88 0.92
C SER A 267 -9.39 8.99 0.76
N ALA A 268 -8.96 10.25 0.58
CA ALA A 268 -9.83 11.39 0.38
C ALA A 268 -10.59 11.36 -0.96
N THR A 269 -9.96 10.80 -2.02
CA THR A 269 -10.62 10.55 -3.30
C THR A 269 -11.71 9.50 -3.16
N ALA A 270 -11.48 8.44 -2.40
CA ALA A 270 -12.47 7.38 -2.16
C ALA A 270 -13.60 7.86 -1.23
N SER A 271 -13.26 8.53 -0.12
CA SER A 271 -14.20 9.09 0.85
C SER A 271 -13.59 10.23 1.67
N PRO A 272 -14.10 11.46 1.58
CA PRO A 272 -13.77 12.55 2.50
C PRO A 272 -14.08 12.22 3.97
N HIS A 273 -15.14 11.45 4.24
CA HIS A 273 -15.52 11.03 5.59
C HIS A 273 -14.47 10.09 6.18
N PHE A 274 -14.05 9.08 5.45
CA PHE A 274 -12.97 8.17 5.86
C PHE A 274 -11.65 8.93 6.11
N ALA A 275 -11.24 9.80 5.17
CA ALA A 275 -10.00 10.55 5.31
C ALA A 275 -10.03 11.53 6.50
N THR A 276 -11.18 12.18 6.76
CA THR A 276 -11.39 13.02 7.94
C THR A 276 -11.30 12.20 9.22
N GLY A 277 -12.01 11.06 9.27
CA GLY A 277 -11.94 10.12 10.38
C GLY A 277 -10.51 9.65 10.64
N GLN A 278 -9.74 9.32 9.60
CA GLN A 278 -8.35 8.86 9.71
C GLN A 278 -7.46 9.89 10.42
N LEU A 279 -7.58 11.16 10.06
CA LEU A 279 -6.85 12.22 10.75
C LEU A 279 -7.30 12.36 12.21
N ARG A 280 -8.60 12.43 12.46
CA ARG A 280 -9.12 12.59 13.83
C ARG A 280 -8.79 11.41 14.73
N GLY A 281 -8.88 10.19 14.23
CA GLY A 281 -8.47 8.99 14.97
C GLY A 281 -6.98 9.02 15.33
N TYR A 282 -6.13 9.47 14.42
CA TYR A 282 -4.70 9.58 14.65
C TYR A 282 -4.36 10.63 15.72
N PHE A 283 -4.94 11.83 15.63
CA PHE A 283 -4.66 12.92 16.56
C PHE A 283 -5.47 12.81 17.87
N GLY A 284 -6.56 12.05 17.88
CA GLY A 284 -7.50 11.99 19.00
C GLY A 284 -8.40 13.21 19.06
N GLY A 285 -8.67 13.83 17.92
CA GLY A 285 -9.43 15.06 17.73
C GLY A 285 -8.95 15.86 16.53
N GLU A 286 -9.09 17.17 16.55
CA GLU A 286 -8.64 18.04 15.45
C GLU A 286 -7.12 17.98 15.28
N PRO A 287 -6.62 17.85 14.03
CA PRO A 287 -5.20 17.98 13.73
C PRO A 287 -4.64 19.35 14.13
N PRO A 288 -3.41 19.43 14.67
CA PRO A 288 -2.81 20.70 15.02
C PRO A 288 -2.57 21.59 13.79
N THR A 289 -2.63 22.90 13.97
CA THR A 289 -2.54 23.88 12.86
C THR A 289 -1.29 23.70 11.99
N GLU A 290 -0.14 23.40 12.60
CA GLU A 290 1.13 23.18 11.89
C GLU A 290 1.11 21.92 11.02
N PHE A 291 0.31 20.92 11.37
CA PHE A 291 0.14 19.70 10.58
C PHE A 291 -0.30 20.01 9.15
N TRP A 292 -1.27 20.89 8.98
CA TRP A 292 -1.85 21.17 7.68
C TRP A 292 -0.85 21.72 6.67
N ARG A 293 0.02 22.65 7.11
CA ARG A 293 1.07 23.20 6.24
C ARG A 293 2.08 22.14 5.84
N LEU A 294 2.46 21.29 6.78
CA LEU A 294 3.41 20.22 6.54
C LEU A 294 2.80 19.10 5.68
N LEU A 295 1.53 18.74 5.90
CA LEU A 295 0.80 17.81 5.04
C LEU A 295 0.75 18.30 3.59
N ALA A 296 0.40 19.57 3.38
CA ALA A 296 0.40 20.19 2.06
C ALA A 296 1.79 20.12 1.40
N PHE A 297 2.88 20.29 2.18
CA PHE A 297 4.26 20.16 1.69
C PHE A 297 4.57 18.72 1.23
N TYR A 298 4.20 17.72 2.02
CA TYR A 298 4.42 16.32 1.69
C TYR A 298 3.59 15.88 0.48
N ILE A 299 2.33 16.29 0.41
CA ILE A 299 1.45 16.03 -0.74
C ILE A 299 2.00 16.73 -2.00
N ALA A 300 2.45 17.98 -1.91
CA ALA A 300 3.07 18.69 -3.03
C ALA A 300 4.25 17.91 -3.61
N GLY A 301 5.17 17.43 -2.76
CA GLY A 301 6.29 16.60 -3.18
C GLY A 301 5.87 15.25 -3.79
N ASN A 302 4.82 14.63 -3.24
CA ASN A 302 4.30 13.37 -3.75
C ASN A 302 3.62 13.57 -5.11
N THR A 303 2.86 14.65 -5.29
CA THR A 303 2.19 15.00 -6.56
C THR A 303 3.18 15.09 -7.71
N LEU A 304 4.34 15.75 -7.51
CA LEU A 304 5.39 15.80 -8.54
C LEU A 304 5.92 14.39 -8.87
N SER A 305 6.16 13.57 -7.85
CA SER A 305 6.73 12.24 -8.05
C SER A 305 5.78 11.25 -8.71
N SER A 306 4.48 11.38 -8.51
CA SER A 306 3.46 10.51 -9.10
C SER A 306 3.43 10.62 -10.62
N ILE A 307 3.71 11.79 -11.20
CA ILE A 307 3.71 12.00 -12.66
C ILE A 307 4.79 11.13 -13.33
N TYR A 308 6.06 11.27 -12.93
CA TYR A 308 7.12 10.48 -13.57
C TYR A 308 7.08 8.99 -13.17
N TRP A 309 6.55 8.68 -12.00
CA TRP A 309 6.32 7.29 -11.57
C TRP A 309 5.34 6.56 -12.49
N ALA A 310 4.31 7.23 -13.01
CA ALA A 310 3.30 6.63 -13.87
C ALA A 310 3.81 6.29 -15.29
N ILE A 311 4.91 6.90 -15.74
CA ILE A 311 5.39 6.77 -17.13
C ILE A 311 5.59 5.31 -17.57
N PRO A 312 6.26 4.43 -16.78
CA PRO A 312 6.47 3.03 -17.17
C PRO A 312 5.17 2.21 -17.28
N PHE A 313 4.10 2.63 -16.63
CA PHE A 313 2.80 1.92 -16.62
C PHE A 313 1.87 2.34 -17.76
N GLY A 314 2.18 3.43 -18.46
CA GLY A 314 1.49 3.85 -19.66
C GLY A 314 0.44 4.95 -19.46
N LYS A 315 -0.29 5.22 -20.54
CA LYS A 315 -1.16 6.40 -20.63
C LYS A 315 -2.27 6.43 -19.56
N SER A 316 -2.87 5.29 -19.25
CA SER A 316 -3.96 5.22 -18.25
C SER A 316 -3.50 5.72 -16.88
N ASP A 317 -2.32 5.25 -16.41
CA ASP A 317 -1.77 5.63 -15.11
C ASP A 317 -1.31 7.10 -15.12
N ILE A 318 -0.73 7.57 -16.22
CA ILE A 318 -0.40 8.99 -16.40
C ILE A 318 -1.66 9.86 -16.27
N ASP A 319 -2.75 9.51 -16.96
CA ASP A 319 -4.00 10.28 -16.92
C ASP A 319 -4.60 10.31 -15.49
N ILE A 320 -4.51 9.20 -14.74
CA ILE A 320 -4.93 9.14 -13.34
C ILE A 320 -4.10 10.11 -12.48
N MET A 321 -2.77 10.11 -12.62
CA MET A 321 -1.90 10.99 -11.83
C MET A 321 -2.06 12.46 -12.22
N MET A 322 -2.28 12.75 -13.51
CA MET A 322 -2.60 14.10 -13.99
C MET A 322 -3.92 14.61 -13.39
N LYS A 323 -4.95 13.76 -13.36
CA LYS A 323 -6.24 14.10 -12.74
C LYS A 323 -6.06 14.35 -11.23
N GLN A 324 -5.35 13.47 -10.51
CA GLN A 324 -5.09 13.63 -9.08
C GLN A 324 -4.34 14.94 -8.80
N SER A 325 -3.39 15.34 -9.66
CA SER A 325 -2.68 16.62 -9.54
C SER A 325 -3.63 17.82 -9.60
N GLN A 326 -4.66 17.78 -10.47
CA GLN A 326 -5.69 18.82 -10.55
C GLN A 326 -6.60 18.80 -9.31
N ASP A 327 -6.95 17.61 -8.80
CA ASP A 327 -7.73 17.48 -7.58
C ASP A 327 -6.96 18.07 -6.38
N VAL A 328 -5.66 17.82 -6.26
CA VAL A 328 -4.80 18.43 -5.23
C VAL A 328 -4.80 19.96 -5.35
N LEU A 329 -4.59 20.53 -6.54
CA LEU A 329 -4.62 21.98 -6.73
C LEU A 329 -5.99 22.57 -6.32
N LYS A 330 -7.07 21.89 -6.67
CA LYS A 330 -8.43 22.30 -6.28
C LYS A 330 -8.63 22.24 -4.77
N TRP A 331 -8.22 21.16 -4.12
CA TRP A 331 -8.39 20.98 -2.67
C TRP A 331 -7.64 22.01 -1.85
N TYR A 332 -6.47 22.43 -2.32
CA TYR A 332 -5.59 23.39 -1.64
C TYR A 332 -5.70 24.84 -2.21
N ASP A 333 -6.70 25.14 -3.03
CA ASP A 333 -6.86 26.47 -3.72
C ASP A 333 -5.53 26.93 -4.35
N ASN A 334 -4.96 26.12 -5.24
CA ASN A 334 -3.64 26.39 -5.83
C ASN A 334 -2.55 26.60 -4.77
N MET A 335 -2.55 25.78 -3.72
CA MET A 335 -1.61 25.80 -2.58
C MET A 335 -1.68 27.05 -1.70
N LYS A 336 -2.77 27.83 -1.76
CA LYS A 336 -2.98 29.02 -0.91
C LYS A 336 -3.59 28.65 0.45
N ASN A 337 -4.46 27.63 0.49
CA ASN A 337 -5.07 27.13 1.71
C ASN A 337 -4.39 25.83 2.14
N PRO A 338 -3.75 25.75 3.32
CA PRO A 338 -3.12 24.53 3.79
C PRO A 338 -4.11 23.45 4.26
N VAL A 339 -5.35 23.83 4.63
CA VAL A 339 -6.41 22.88 4.97
C VAL A 339 -7.13 22.48 3.69
N PRO A 340 -7.11 21.19 3.29
CA PRO A 340 -7.72 20.76 2.04
C PRO A 340 -9.25 20.79 2.12
N ALA A 341 -9.92 21.13 1.02
CA ALA A 341 -11.38 21.26 0.94
C ALA A 341 -12.16 19.94 1.18
N TRP A 342 -11.50 18.78 1.13
CA TRP A 342 -12.11 17.50 1.47
C TRP A 342 -12.22 17.26 2.99
N TYR A 343 -11.48 18.02 3.83
CA TYR A 343 -11.54 17.87 5.27
C TYR A 343 -12.85 18.45 5.83
N LEU A 344 -13.60 17.63 6.55
CA LEU A 344 -14.93 17.93 7.06
C LEU A 344 -14.86 18.40 8.52
N ALA A 345 -14.56 19.67 8.74
CA ALA A 345 -14.38 20.25 10.08
C ALA A 345 -15.64 20.16 10.96
N ASP A 346 -16.84 20.21 10.36
CA ASP A 346 -18.11 20.32 11.09
C ASP A 346 -18.69 18.98 11.59
N MET A 347 -17.99 17.86 11.40
CA MET A 347 -18.46 16.54 11.85
C MET A 347 -18.64 16.46 13.40
N GLU A 348 -17.89 17.22 14.20
CA GLU A 348 -18.06 17.25 15.66
C GLU A 348 -19.43 17.76 16.15
N SER A 349 -20.12 18.57 15.37
CA SER A 349 -21.46 19.06 15.75
C SER A 349 -22.51 17.95 15.73
N ARG A 350 -22.27 16.87 14.99
CA ARG A 350 -23.16 15.70 14.92
C ARG A 350 -22.95 14.74 16.10
N GLU A 351 -21.72 14.54 16.57
CA GLU A 351 -21.40 13.65 17.72
C GLU A 351 -22.00 14.17 19.05
N ARG A 352 -22.21 15.48 19.20
CA ARG A 352 -22.80 16.07 20.42
C ARG A 352 -24.34 16.08 20.45
N GLN A 353 -24.98 15.55 19.39
CA GLN A 353 -26.45 15.50 19.27
C GLN A 353 -27.03 14.08 19.38
N VAL A 354 -26.20 13.07 19.58
CA VAL A 354 -26.55 11.69 19.87
C VAL A 354 -26.17 11.37 21.32
#